data_855780ee29fd536961bf8034ea5caf94
#
_entry.id   855780ee29fd536961bf8034ea5caf94
#
_cell.length_a   1.000
_cell.length_b   1.000
_cell.length_c   1.000
_cell.angle_alpha   90.00
_cell.angle_beta   90.00
_cell.angle_gamma   90.00
#
_symmetry.space_group_name_H-M   'P 1'
#
loop_
_entity.id
_entity.type
_entity.pdbx_description
1 polymer ?
#
loop_
_entity_poly.entity_id
_entity_poly.type
_entity_poly.pdbx_seq_one_letter_code
_entity_poly.pdbx_strand_id
1 'polypeptide(L)'
;FAHGAFFDVVGNVWQWLETPIYPFDGFAVHPIYDDFTTPTFDERHNLIKGGSWISCGNEAAPISRYAFRRHFFQHAGFRYVVADAPATQVASHYETDRLISEYIEFHYGDDYFGVPNFPRTLAQLAIGAMGDRPARKALDLGCATGRASFELARHFEHVTGLDFSARFIAIGTQLAEQGRLRYTLAEEGELVSYKECSLA
;
A
#
# COMPACT_ATOMS: atom_id res chain seq x y z
N PHE A 1 -31.40 -16.00 0.27
CA PHE A 1 -30.64 -17.14 -0.24
C PHE A 1 -29.83 -17.79 0.88
N ALA A 2 -29.92 -19.12 1.02
CA ALA A 2 -29.18 -19.89 2.01
C ALA A 2 -27.89 -20.46 1.39
N HIS A 3 -26.82 -20.47 2.18
CA HIS A 3 -25.57 -21.13 1.84
C HIS A 3 -25.11 -21.95 3.05
N GLY A 4 -25.46 -23.22 3.05
CA GLY A 4 -25.32 -24.06 4.24
C GLY A 4 -26.19 -23.55 5.38
N ALA A 5 -25.60 -23.29 6.53
CA ALA A 5 -26.27 -22.76 7.72
C ALA A 5 -26.40 -21.22 7.70
N PHE A 6 -25.90 -20.55 6.66
CA PHE A 6 -25.92 -19.10 6.55
C PHE A 6 -27.03 -18.63 5.61
N PHE A 7 -27.73 -17.59 6.01
CA PHE A 7 -28.79 -16.97 5.22
C PHE A 7 -28.36 -15.58 4.76
N ASP A 8 -28.89 -15.16 3.61
CA ASP A 8 -28.69 -13.81 3.05
C ASP A 8 -27.22 -13.40 2.86
N VAL A 9 -26.36 -14.36 2.55
CA VAL A 9 -24.95 -14.11 2.21
C VAL A 9 -24.83 -13.37 0.89
N VAL A 10 -25.73 -13.67 -0.05
CA VAL A 10 -25.82 -13.06 -1.38
C VAL A 10 -27.25 -12.58 -1.62
N GLY A 11 -27.39 -11.40 -2.20
CA GLY A 11 -28.69 -10.77 -2.45
C GLY A 11 -29.22 -10.07 -1.18
N ASN A 12 -30.49 -9.76 -1.12
CA ASN A 12 -31.16 -9.02 -0.07
C ASN A 12 -30.55 -7.63 0.15
N VAL A 13 -29.49 -7.49 0.94
CA VAL A 13 -28.73 -6.24 1.13
C VAL A 13 -27.23 -6.48 1.01
N TRP A 14 -26.50 -5.50 0.55
CA TRP A 14 -25.04 -5.51 0.61
C TRP A 14 -24.56 -5.70 2.04
N GLN A 15 -23.42 -6.32 2.23
CA GLN A 15 -22.80 -6.51 3.55
C GLN A 15 -21.57 -5.62 3.66
N TRP A 16 -21.57 -4.68 4.60
CA TRP A 16 -20.41 -3.90 4.98
C TRP A 16 -19.32 -4.81 5.58
N LEU A 17 -18.10 -4.60 5.15
CA LEU A 17 -16.91 -5.22 5.71
C LEU A 17 -16.09 -4.20 6.51
N GLU A 18 -15.36 -4.69 7.50
CA GLU A 18 -14.32 -3.89 8.18
C GLU A 18 -13.13 -3.59 7.27
N THR A 19 -12.91 -4.44 6.26
CA THR A 19 -11.79 -4.34 5.33
C THR A 19 -11.96 -3.12 4.43
N PRO A 20 -11.01 -2.17 4.41
CA PRO A 20 -10.98 -1.13 3.39
C PRO A 20 -10.62 -1.72 2.03
N ILE A 21 -10.94 -1.00 0.96
CA ILE A 21 -10.47 -1.39 -0.37
C ILE A 21 -8.99 -1.05 -0.51
N TYR A 22 -8.24 -1.97 -1.11
CA TYR A 22 -6.83 -1.79 -1.45
C TYR A 22 -6.55 -2.46 -2.81
N PRO A 23 -5.50 -2.06 -3.52
CA PRO A 23 -5.13 -2.67 -4.78
C PRO A 23 -4.66 -4.11 -4.60
N PHE A 24 -4.81 -4.93 -5.63
CA PHE A 24 -4.17 -6.24 -5.68
C PHE A 24 -2.70 -6.10 -6.10
N ASP A 25 -1.91 -7.12 -5.78
CA ASP A 25 -0.53 -7.22 -6.24
C ASP A 25 -0.46 -7.06 -7.76
N GLY A 26 0.47 -6.25 -8.22
CA GLY A 26 0.62 -5.93 -9.64
C GLY A 26 -0.41 -4.94 -10.19
N PHE A 27 -1.25 -4.34 -9.35
CA PHE A 27 -2.14 -3.27 -9.79
C PHE A 27 -1.33 -2.08 -10.30
N ALA A 28 -1.68 -1.60 -11.50
CA ALA A 28 -1.18 -0.35 -12.04
C ALA A 28 -2.36 0.57 -12.36
N VAL A 29 -2.20 1.86 -12.04
CA VAL A 29 -3.20 2.87 -12.38
C VAL A 29 -3.28 2.98 -13.90
N HIS A 30 -4.50 2.95 -14.45
CA HIS A 30 -4.69 3.11 -15.88
C HIS A 30 -4.27 4.53 -16.31
N PRO A 31 -3.42 4.69 -17.33
CA PRO A 31 -2.82 5.98 -17.67
C PRO A 31 -3.82 7.06 -18.11
N ILE A 32 -5.04 6.67 -18.49
CA ILE A 32 -6.09 7.57 -18.96
C ILE A 32 -7.23 7.71 -17.95
N TYR A 33 -7.38 6.74 -17.03
CA TYR A 33 -8.51 6.68 -16.10
C TYR A 33 -8.07 6.26 -14.71
N ASP A 34 -7.78 7.23 -13.87
CA ASP A 34 -7.29 7.05 -12.50
C ASP A 34 -8.27 7.55 -11.41
N ASP A 35 -9.24 8.37 -11.80
CA ASP A 35 -10.06 9.18 -10.92
C ASP A 35 -11.11 8.41 -10.10
N PHE A 36 -11.45 7.18 -10.48
CA PHE A 36 -12.41 6.37 -9.74
C PHE A 36 -11.77 5.40 -8.74
N THR A 37 -10.70 4.74 -9.12
CA THR A 37 -10.11 3.66 -8.33
C THR A 37 -9.11 4.20 -7.31
N THR A 38 -8.18 5.04 -7.74
CA THR A 38 -7.10 5.56 -6.90
C THR A 38 -7.59 6.36 -5.69
N PRO A 39 -8.58 7.27 -5.82
CA PRO A 39 -9.09 8.01 -4.67
C PRO A 39 -9.81 7.16 -3.63
N THR A 40 -10.16 5.92 -3.94
CA THR A 40 -10.83 5.03 -2.99
C THR A 40 -9.85 4.26 -2.10
N PHE A 41 -8.54 4.26 -2.42
CA PHE A 41 -7.48 3.63 -1.63
C PHE A 41 -7.00 4.55 -0.50
N ASP A 42 -7.94 5.04 0.31
CA ASP A 42 -7.73 6.04 1.36
C ASP A 42 -7.96 5.50 2.78
N GLU A 43 -8.06 4.17 2.94
CA GLU A 43 -8.39 3.47 4.18
C GLU A 43 -9.77 3.81 4.78
N ARG A 44 -10.52 4.70 4.14
CA ARG A 44 -11.84 5.17 4.59
C ARG A 44 -12.98 4.58 3.77
N HIS A 45 -12.67 3.98 2.61
CA HIS A 45 -13.64 3.27 1.79
C HIS A 45 -13.65 1.80 2.15
N ASN A 46 -14.68 1.37 2.87
CA ASN A 46 -14.85 -0.02 3.24
C ASN A 46 -15.55 -0.80 2.13
N LEU A 47 -15.13 -2.04 1.95
CA LEU A 47 -15.75 -2.94 0.98
C LEU A 47 -17.19 -3.26 1.38
N ILE A 48 -18.04 -3.39 0.37
CA ILE A 48 -19.35 -4.02 0.47
C ILE A 48 -19.38 -5.24 -0.46
N LYS A 49 -20.02 -6.29 -0.02
CA LYS A 49 -20.08 -7.60 -0.71
C LYS A 49 -21.48 -8.17 -0.72
N GLY A 50 -21.70 -9.12 -1.62
CA GLY A 50 -22.88 -9.95 -1.66
C GLY A 50 -24.03 -9.42 -2.51
N GLY A 51 -23.99 -8.16 -2.92
CA GLY A 51 -25.09 -7.56 -3.68
C GLY A 51 -26.34 -7.32 -2.85
N SER A 52 -27.29 -6.60 -3.42
CA SER A 52 -28.63 -6.39 -2.85
C SER A 52 -29.70 -6.99 -3.79
N TRP A 53 -30.96 -6.87 -3.41
CA TRP A 53 -32.07 -7.38 -4.23
C TRP A 53 -32.22 -6.66 -5.58
N ILE A 54 -31.64 -5.47 -5.72
CA ILE A 54 -31.62 -4.70 -6.98
C ILE A 54 -30.34 -4.91 -7.80
N SER A 55 -29.35 -5.63 -7.25
CA SER A 55 -28.10 -5.87 -7.97
C SER A 55 -28.30 -6.79 -9.16
N CYS A 56 -27.62 -6.50 -10.24
CA CYS A 56 -27.67 -7.28 -11.47
C CYS A 56 -26.25 -7.61 -11.99
N GLY A 57 -26.19 -8.55 -12.94
CA GLY A 57 -24.95 -8.95 -13.57
C GLY A 57 -23.91 -9.48 -12.57
N ASN A 58 -22.71 -8.97 -12.64
CA ASN A 58 -21.57 -9.46 -11.86
C ASN A 58 -21.43 -8.79 -10.48
N GLU A 59 -22.33 -7.89 -10.10
CA GLU A 59 -22.23 -7.14 -8.85
C GLU A 59 -22.17 -8.04 -7.61
N ALA A 60 -22.93 -9.12 -7.60
CA ALA A 60 -22.95 -10.09 -6.52
C ALA A 60 -21.89 -11.21 -6.62
N ALA A 61 -21.04 -11.17 -7.66
CA ALA A 61 -19.99 -12.17 -7.83
C ALA A 61 -18.92 -12.07 -6.72
N PRO A 62 -18.28 -13.19 -6.33
CA PRO A 62 -17.21 -13.16 -5.31
C PRO A 62 -16.06 -12.22 -5.63
N ILE A 63 -15.76 -12.01 -6.92
CA ILE A 63 -14.70 -11.12 -7.40
C ILE A 63 -15.08 -9.64 -7.34
N SER A 64 -16.38 -9.31 -7.24
CA SER A 64 -16.81 -7.90 -7.19
C SER A 64 -16.30 -7.20 -5.95
N ARG A 65 -15.79 -6.00 -6.13
CA ARG A 65 -15.23 -5.16 -5.07
C ARG A 65 -15.77 -3.74 -5.20
N TYR A 66 -16.83 -3.46 -4.49
CA TYR A 66 -17.35 -2.10 -4.35
C TYR A 66 -16.95 -1.57 -2.99
N ALA A 67 -16.61 -0.29 -2.92
CA ALA A 67 -16.23 0.33 -1.66
C ALA A 67 -16.80 1.74 -1.56
N PHE A 68 -17.24 2.08 -0.36
CA PHE A 68 -17.80 3.39 -0.04
C PHE A 68 -17.31 3.84 1.33
N ARG A 69 -17.31 5.14 1.56
CA ARG A 69 -17.18 5.70 2.91
C ARG A 69 -18.43 5.35 3.72
N ARG A 70 -18.27 5.01 4.99
CA ARG A 70 -19.36 4.51 5.86
C ARG A 70 -20.53 5.48 6.03
N HIS A 71 -20.33 6.76 5.81
CA HIS A 71 -21.41 7.74 5.86
C HIS A 71 -22.26 7.80 4.58
N PHE A 72 -21.80 7.18 3.50
CA PHE A 72 -22.58 7.07 2.27
C PHE A 72 -23.75 6.12 2.46
N PHE A 73 -24.95 6.59 2.15
CA PHE A 73 -26.13 5.73 2.18
C PHE A 73 -26.03 4.65 1.09
N GLN A 74 -26.07 3.42 1.52
CA GLN A 74 -26.14 2.25 0.66
C GLN A 74 -27.21 1.31 1.15
N HIS A 75 -27.81 0.53 0.24
CA HIS A 75 -28.73 -0.54 0.60
C HIS A 75 -27.95 -1.72 1.18
N ALA A 76 -27.40 -1.51 2.36
CA ALA A 76 -26.44 -2.40 2.99
C ALA A 76 -26.77 -2.62 4.47
N GLY A 77 -26.45 -3.81 4.95
CA GLY A 77 -26.43 -4.18 6.34
C GLY A 77 -25.02 -4.58 6.76
N PHE A 78 -24.91 -5.26 7.90
CA PHE A 78 -23.64 -5.81 8.39
C PHE A 78 -23.92 -7.10 9.16
N ARG A 79 -22.89 -7.91 9.28
CA ARG A 79 -22.84 -9.05 10.19
C ARG A 79 -21.76 -8.83 11.21
N TYR A 80 -21.97 -9.30 12.40
CA TYR A 80 -20.95 -9.25 13.42
C TYR A 80 -20.73 -10.63 14.02
N VAL A 81 -19.54 -10.85 14.51
CA VAL A 81 -19.15 -12.03 15.25
C VAL A 81 -18.78 -11.61 16.66
N VAL A 82 -19.34 -12.30 17.65
CA VAL A 82 -18.88 -12.17 19.03
C VAL A 82 -17.82 -13.24 19.24
N ALA A 83 -16.61 -12.81 19.56
CA ALA A 83 -15.47 -13.70 19.79
C ALA A 83 -14.68 -13.24 21.01
N ASP A 84 -14.00 -14.17 21.67
CA ASP A 84 -13.14 -13.88 22.83
C ASP A 84 -11.85 -13.13 22.44
N ALA A 85 -11.51 -13.15 21.17
CA ALA A 85 -10.39 -12.41 20.61
C ALA A 85 -10.84 -11.64 19.37
N PRO A 86 -10.24 -10.46 19.08
CA PRO A 86 -10.53 -9.72 17.87
C PRO A 86 -10.18 -10.57 16.64
N ALA A 87 -10.99 -10.46 15.59
CA ALA A 87 -10.68 -11.08 14.31
C ALA A 87 -9.35 -10.51 13.79
N THR A 88 -8.46 -11.42 13.39
CA THR A 88 -7.21 -11.00 12.76
C THR A 88 -7.55 -10.37 11.41
N GLN A 89 -7.37 -9.06 11.29
CA GLN A 89 -7.43 -8.39 10.00
C GLN A 89 -6.15 -8.73 9.24
N VAL A 90 -6.31 -9.32 8.06
CA VAL A 90 -5.18 -9.65 7.17
C VAL A 90 -4.78 -8.44 6.32
N ALA A 91 -5.38 -7.28 6.52
CA ALA A 91 -4.91 -6.07 5.86
C ALA A 91 -3.54 -5.71 6.44
N SER A 92 -2.50 -5.91 5.67
CA SER A 92 -1.17 -5.45 6.06
C SER A 92 -1.21 -3.94 6.20
N HIS A 93 -0.85 -3.43 7.37
CA HIS A 93 -0.73 -1.99 7.60
C HIS A 93 0.22 -1.33 6.60
N TYR A 94 1.19 -2.08 6.10
CA TYR A 94 2.19 -1.64 5.11
C TYR A 94 1.68 -1.57 3.66
N GLU A 95 0.41 -1.86 3.42
CA GLU A 95 -0.20 -1.83 2.08
C GLU A 95 -1.15 -0.63 1.90
N THR A 96 -1.07 0.39 2.74
CA THR A 96 -1.93 1.57 2.67
C THR A 96 -1.25 2.72 1.92
N ASP A 97 -2.01 3.53 1.19
CA ASP A 97 -1.47 4.66 0.42
C ASP A 97 -0.78 5.68 1.31
N ARG A 98 -1.34 5.92 2.49
CA ARG A 98 -0.75 6.82 3.48
C ARG A 98 0.63 6.35 3.90
N LEU A 99 0.75 5.09 4.30
CA LEU A 99 2.02 4.56 4.78
C LEU A 99 3.05 4.46 3.65
N ILE A 100 2.62 4.11 2.43
CA ILE A 100 3.47 4.16 1.24
C ILE A 100 4.07 5.56 1.06
N SER A 101 3.26 6.60 1.13
CA SER A 101 3.71 7.99 1.00
C SER A 101 4.66 8.41 2.14
N GLU A 102 4.35 8.03 3.37
CA GLU A 102 5.21 8.28 4.54
C GLU A 102 6.57 7.58 4.39
N TYR A 103 6.59 6.34 3.86
CA TYR A 103 7.85 5.62 3.59
C TYR A 103 8.63 6.18 2.40
N ILE A 104 7.95 6.68 1.36
CA ILE A 104 8.63 7.40 0.28
C ILE A 104 9.31 8.65 0.84
N GLU A 105 8.61 9.42 1.66
CA GLU A 105 9.19 10.61 2.32
C GLU A 105 10.35 10.24 3.22
N PHE A 106 10.22 9.21 4.05
CA PHE A 106 11.29 8.74 4.93
C PHE A 106 12.53 8.28 4.17
N HIS A 107 12.35 7.66 3.01
CA HIS A 107 13.43 7.11 2.20
C HIS A 107 14.07 8.14 1.26
N TYR A 108 13.30 9.07 0.71
CA TYR A 108 13.74 9.97 -0.36
C TYR A 108 13.51 11.45 -0.09
N GLY A 109 12.82 11.78 0.98
CA GLY A 109 12.56 13.15 1.38
C GLY A 109 13.82 13.89 1.86
N ASP A 110 13.60 15.15 2.21
CA ASP A 110 14.64 16.06 2.68
C ASP A 110 15.21 15.65 4.05
N ASP A 111 16.36 16.19 4.37
CA ASP A 111 16.92 16.09 5.72
C ASP A 111 16.11 17.01 6.66
N TYR A 112 15.43 16.42 7.65
CA TYR A 112 14.62 17.17 8.62
C TYR A 112 15.41 17.51 9.89
N PHE A 113 15.27 18.73 10.36
CA PHE A 113 15.89 19.21 11.59
C PHE A 113 17.42 19.05 11.63
N GLY A 114 18.08 19.02 10.47
CA GLY A 114 19.51 18.77 10.37
C GLY A 114 19.91 17.30 10.59
N VAL A 115 18.94 16.39 10.63
CA VAL A 115 19.20 14.95 10.71
C VAL A 115 19.30 14.39 9.29
N PRO A 116 20.44 13.76 8.92
CA PRO A 116 20.58 13.15 7.60
C PRO A 116 19.59 12.04 7.35
N ASN A 117 19.22 11.84 6.08
CA ASN A 117 18.32 10.78 5.66
C ASN A 117 18.82 9.42 6.17
N PHE A 118 18.02 8.75 7.01
CA PHE A 118 18.43 7.57 7.76
C PHE A 118 18.78 6.37 6.86
N PRO A 119 17.93 5.92 5.91
CA PRO A 119 18.25 4.78 5.05
C PRO A 119 19.52 4.99 4.21
N ARG A 120 19.73 6.21 3.69
CA ARG A 120 20.94 6.58 2.96
C ARG A 120 22.17 6.49 3.87
N THR A 121 22.09 7.11 5.04
CA THR A 121 23.19 7.14 6.01
C THR A 121 23.57 5.75 6.49
N LEU A 122 22.58 4.88 6.76
CA LEU A 122 22.83 3.52 7.18
C LEU A 122 23.58 2.73 6.11
N ALA A 123 23.18 2.85 4.84
CA ALA A 123 23.90 2.21 3.73
C ALA A 123 25.35 2.72 3.61
N GLN A 124 25.56 4.03 3.75
CA GLN A 124 26.91 4.63 3.71
C GLN A 124 27.79 4.17 4.87
N LEU A 125 27.22 4.04 6.07
CA LEU A 125 27.93 3.47 7.23
C LEU A 125 28.31 2.00 6.99
N ALA A 126 27.41 1.20 6.42
CA ALA A 126 27.70 -0.19 6.08
C ALA A 126 28.83 -0.30 5.05
N ILE A 127 28.81 0.53 4.01
CA ILE A 127 29.89 0.62 3.00
C ILE A 127 31.21 1.00 3.69
N GLY A 128 31.21 2.03 4.52
CA GLY A 128 32.42 2.49 5.23
C GLY A 128 33.00 1.42 6.17
N ALA A 129 32.16 0.62 6.82
CA ALA A 129 32.55 -0.46 7.71
C ALA A 129 33.17 -1.69 6.96
N MET A 130 33.00 -1.76 5.65
CA MET A 130 33.62 -2.82 4.86
C MET A 130 35.14 -2.67 4.73
N GLY A 131 35.66 -1.44 4.72
CA GLY A 131 37.06 -1.18 4.41
C GLY A 131 37.44 -1.70 3.00
N ASP A 132 38.58 -2.36 2.89
CA ASP A 132 39.12 -2.86 1.60
C ASP A 132 38.54 -4.20 1.16
N ARG A 133 37.45 -4.68 1.78
CA ARG A 133 36.83 -5.94 1.39
C ARG A 133 36.14 -5.85 0.03
N PRO A 134 36.16 -6.93 -0.78
CA PRO A 134 35.51 -6.92 -2.10
C PRO A 134 34.00 -6.67 -2.00
N ALA A 135 33.51 -5.66 -2.71
CA ALA A 135 32.10 -5.27 -2.73
C ALA A 135 31.31 -6.01 -3.83
N ARG A 136 31.22 -7.33 -3.73
CA ARG A 136 30.57 -8.18 -4.75
C ARG A 136 29.06 -8.24 -4.60
N LYS A 137 28.57 -8.62 -3.42
CA LYS A 137 27.14 -8.84 -3.17
C LYS A 137 26.71 -8.21 -1.87
N ALA A 138 25.55 -7.58 -1.87
CA ALA A 138 24.88 -7.09 -0.68
C ALA A 138 23.43 -7.60 -0.62
N LEU A 139 22.93 -7.77 0.60
CA LEU A 139 21.57 -8.15 0.89
C LEU A 139 20.97 -7.10 1.84
N ASP A 140 19.87 -6.49 1.42
CA ASP A 140 19.09 -5.52 2.19
C ASP A 140 17.77 -6.18 2.63
N LEU A 141 17.67 -6.51 3.92
CA LEU A 141 16.49 -7.17 4.49
C LEU A 141 15.54 -6.13 5.09
N GLY A 142 14.29 -6.11 4.62
CA GLY A 142 13.34 -5.08 4.93
C GLY A 142 13.64 -3.79 4.17
N CYS A 143 13.91 -3.92 2.87
CA CYS A 143 14.37 -2.80 2.03
C CYS A 143 13.32 -1.72 1.81
N ALA A 144 12.07 -1.96 2.14
CA ALA A 144 10.92 -1.08 1.92
C ALA A 144 10.92 -0.53 0.47
N THR A 145 10.92 0.80 0.30
CA THR A 145 10.96 1.45 -1.02
C THR A 145 12.34 1.51 -1.66
N GLY A 146 13.36 0.88 -1.05
CA GLY A 146 14.64 0.57 -1.68
C GLY A 146 15.75 1.60 -1.56
N ARG A 147 15.62 2.68 -0.76
CA ARG A 147 16.68 3.71 -0.69
C ARG A 147 18.05 3.14 -0.32
N ALA A 148 18.12 2.32 0.73
CA ALA A 148 19.38 1.69 1.14
C ALA A 148 19.92 0.76 0.06
N SER A 149 19.05 -0.04 -0.58
CA SER A 149 19.42 -0.90 -1.70
C SER A 149 20.06 -0.12 -2.85
N PHE A 150 19.49 1.05 -3.23
CA PHE A 150 20.05 1.88 -4.30
C PHE A 150 21.38 2.53 -3.91
N GLU A 151 21.54 2.96 -2.66
CA GLU A 151 22.84 3.46 -2.18
C GLU A 151 23.92 2.36 -2.19
N LEU A 152 23.57 1.14 -1.75
CA LEU A 152 24.45 -0.01 -1.82
C LEU A 152 24.83 -0.36 -3.26
N ALA A 153 23.89 -0.24 -4.21
CA ALA A 153 24.12 -0.53 -5.63
C ALA A 153 25.12 0.41 -6.31
N ARG A 154 25.42 1.55 -5.71
CA ARG A 154 26.52 2.44 -6.17
C ARG A 154 27.92 1.88 -5.86
N HIS A 155 27.99 0.91 -4.96
CA HIS A 155 29.25 0.37 -4.46
C HIS A 155 29.41 -1.12 -4.73
N PHE A 156 28.32 -1.90 -4.61
CA PHE A 156 28.34 -3.35 -4.83
C PHE A 156 28.00 -3.71 -6.27
N GLU A 157 28.63 -4.78 -6.78
CA GLU A 157 28.34 -5.34 -8.12
C GLU A 157 26.90 -5.87 -8.23
N HIS A 158 26.38 -6.39 -7.12
CA HIS A 158 25.01 -6.93 -7.06
C HIS A 158 24.38 -6.67 -5.70
N VAL A 159 23.16 -6.15 -5.71
CA VAL A 159 22.36 -5.91 -4.50
C VAL A 159 21.00 -6.61 -4.64
N THR A 160 20.62 -7.31 -3.59
CA THR A 160 19.27 -7.89 -3.48
C THR A 160 18.54 -7.20 -2.33
N GLY A 161 17.47 -6.48 -2.64
CA GLY A 161 16.52 -5.97 -1.64
C GLY A 161 15.37 -6.96 -1.46
N LEU A 162 15.00 -7.25 -0.22
CA LEU A 162 13.86 -8.09 0.13
C LEU A 162 12.94 -7.34 1.08
N ASP A 163 11.66 -7.33 0.76
CA ASP A 163 10.61 -6.84 1.64
C ASP A 163 9.36 -7.70 1.47
N PHE A 164 8.51 -7.76 2.50
CA PHE A 164 7.26 -8.50 2.41
C PHE A 164 6.13 -7.68 1.77
N SER A 165 6.25 -6.34 1.76
CA SER A 165 5.27 -5.47 1.13
C SER A 165 5.50 -5.41 -0.38
N ALA A 166 4.57 -5.99 -1.14
CA ALA A 166 4.59 -5.94 -2.59
C ALA A 166 4.51 -4.48 -3.10
N ARG A 167 3.80 -3.60 -2.39
CA ARG A 167 3.69 -2.19 -2.77
C ARG A 167 5.01 -1.44 -2.58
N PHE A 168 5.74 -1.69 -1.51
CA PHE A 168 7.07 -1.10 -1.34
C PHE A 168 8.03 -1.52 -2.45
N ILE A 169 8.04 -2.79 -2.78
CA ILE A 169 8.85 -3.31 -3.90
C ILE A 169 8.43 -2.67 -5.23
N ALA A 170 7.12 -2.53 -5.48
CA ALA A 170 6.63 -1.87 -6.69
C ALA A 170 7.10 -0.41 -6.80
N ILE A 171 7.11 0.35 -5.70
CA ILE A 171 7.67 1.72 -5.65
C ILE A 171 9.16 1.72 -5.99
N GLY A 172 9.94 0.83 -5.37
CA GLY A 172 11.37 0.69 -5.68
C GLY A 172 11.62 0.37 -7.15
N THR A 173 10.85 -0.56 -7.72
CA THR A 173 10.94 -0.92 -9.15
C THR A 173 10.59 0.27 -10.04
N GLN A 174 9.50 0.98 -9.74
CA GLN A 174 9.11 2.16 -10.49
C GLN A 174 10.18 3.27 -10.46
N LEU A 175 10.79 3.51 -9.28
CA LEU A 175 11.89 4.45 -9.17
C LEU A 175 13.12 4.02 -9.98
N ALA A 176 13.44 2.72 -10.00
CA ALA A 176 14.53 2.19 -10.81
C ALA A 176 14.29 2.39 -12.31
N GLU A 177 13.07 2.21 -12.78
CA GLU A 177 12.69 2.33 -14.19
C GLU A 177 12.54 3.79 -14.64
N GLN A 178 11.91 4.65 -13.82
CA GLN A 178 11.54 6.01 -14.21
C GLN A 178 12.48 7.09 -13.68
N GLY A 179 13.32 6.76 -12.71
CA GLY A 179 14.25 7.68 -12.06
C GLY A 179 13.61 8.68 -11.11
N ARG A 180 12.30 8.81 -11.11
CA ARG A 180 11.53 9.74 -10.28
C ARG A 180 10.13 9.23 -9.98
N LEU A 181 9.53 9.75 -8.91
CA LEU A 181 8.18 9.42 -8.48
C LEU A 181 7.51 10.62 -7.82
N ARG A 182 6.21 10.81 -8.07
CA ARG A 182 5.38 11.78 -7.35
C ARG A 182 4.54 11.07 -6.30
N TYR A 183 4.36 11.72 -5.16
CA TYR A 183 3.56 11.22 -4.04
C TYR A 183 2.92 12.38 -3.28
N THR A 184 2.01 12.06 -2.37
CA THR A 184 1.34 13.05 -1.54
C THR A 184 1.61 12.76 -0.07
N LEU A 185 1.81 13.81 0.73
CA LEU A 185 1.86 13.71 2.19
C LEU A 185 0.61 14.33 2.79
N ALA A 186 0.05 13.66 3.77
CA ALA A 186 -1.00 14.24 4.60
C ALA A 186 -0.37 15.34 5.49
N GLU A 187 -0.99 16.50 5.49
CA GLU A 187 -0.67 17.59 6.40
C GLU A 187 -1.75 17.70 7.49
N GLU A 188 -2.29 18.87 7.71
CA GLU A 188 -3.32 19.09 8.71
C GLU A 188 -4.72 18.81 8.14
N GLY A 189 -5.49 17.99 8.83
CA GLY A 189 -6.87 17.66 8.44
C GLY A 189 -6.93 16.88 7.12
N GLU A 190 -7.56 17.46 6.11
CA GLU A 190 -7.72 16.89 4.76
C GLU A 190 -6.71 17.47 3.75
N LEU A 191 -5.81 18.34 4.21
CA LEU A 191 -4.80 18.93 3.35
C LEU A 191 -3.69 17.94 3.02
N VAL A 192 -3.22 17.99 1.78
CA VAL A 192 -2.09 17.19 1.30
C VAL A 192 -1.11 18.08 0.55
N SER A 193 0.17 17.80 0.73
CA SER A 193 1.23 18.36 -0.11
C SER A 193 1.64 17.38 -1.21
N TYR A 194 1.97 17.91 -2.38
CA TYR A 194 2.48 17.14 -3.50
C TYR A 194 3.99 17.24 -3.54
N LYS A 195 4.65 16.10 -3.56
CA LYS A 195 6.11 16.00 -3.61
C LYS A 195 6.58 15.14 -4.78
N GLU A 196 7.83 15.32 -5.16
CA GLU A 196 8.52 14.48 -6.13
C GLU A 196 9.85 14.04 -5.53
N CYS A 197 10.21 12.78 -5.67
CA CYS A 197 11.51 12.24 -5.30
C CYS A 197 12.22 11.64 -6.51
N SER A 198 13.56 11.50 -6.41
CA SER A 198 14.40 10.90 -7.42
C SER A 198 15.49 10.02 -6.82
N LEU A 199 16.12 9.19 -7.67
CA LEU A 199 17.29 8.37 -7.31
C LEU A 199 18.62 9.13 -7.35
N ALA A 200 18.60 10.38 -7.73
CA ALA A 200 19.80 11.23 -7.85
C ALA A 200 20.49 11.48 -6.50
#